data_fd8832c8c570075c92c5c367265c718e
#
_entry.id   fd8832c8c570075c92c5c367265c718e
#
_cell.length_a   1.000
_cell.length_b   1.000
_cell.length_c   1.000
_cell.angle_alpha   90.00
_cell.angle_beta   90.00
_cell.angle_gamma   90.00
#
_symmetry.space_group_name_H-M   'P 1'
#
loop_
_entity.id
_entity.type
_entity.pdbx_description
1 polymer ?
#
loop_
_entity_poly.entity_id
_entity_poly.type
_entity_poly.pdbx_seq_one_letter_code
_entity_poly.pdbx_strand_id
1 'polypeptide(L)'
;MASRERQSHRFSRGDHLKVRRTGYFHHGVYVSDDRVVEFGGRIWDKPSAMIQAVSLACFERGGTAVVVSHPSRTLVGWLPSAVTPDEIVTRAEFLIENTPASRYNLAGFNCETAANWCVCGGYSESHQTRTFFGIGTIAGGACMLWTAKRARDQQLIHWWVLAPGTVTTALVVVYNMAIRSFWRDIGHSWAEYDRRAREP
;
A
#
# COMPACT_ATOMS: atom_id res chain seq x y z
N MET A 1 26.19 -29.99 26.24
CA MET A 1 25.82 -29.69 24.85
C MET A 1 24.31 -29.39 24.85
N ALA A 2 23.94 -28.13 24.87
CA ALA A 2 22.55 -27.70 24.90
C ALA A 2 21.97 -27.83 23.48
N SER A 3 20.98 -28.68 23.34
CA SER A 3 20.15 -28.78 22.12
C SER A 3 19.49 -27.42 21.89
N ARG A 4 19.95 -26.69 20.85
CA ARG A 4 19.20 -25.56 20.29
C ARG A 4 17.88 -26.12 19.79
N GLU A 5 16.83 -26.01 20.60
CA GLU A 5 15.46 -26.18 20.13
C GLU A 5 15.29 -25.24 18.92
N ARG A 6 15.02 -25.85 17.78
CA ARG A 6 14.52 -25.10 16.60
C ARG A 6 13.15 -24.57 16.97
N GLN A 7 13.10 -23.34 17.49
CA GLN A 7 11.87 -22.59 17.58
C GLN A 7 11.30 -22.53 16.16
N SER A 8 10.21 -23.25 15.92
CA SER A 8 9.49 -23.14 14.65
C SER A 8 8.90 -21.73 14.62
N HIS A 9 9.53 -20.84 13.88
CA HIS A 9 9.00 -19.49 13.68
C HIS A 9 7.62 -19.62 13.03
N ARG A 10 6.66 -18.88 13.55
CA ARG A 10 5.27 -18.84 13.05
C ARG A 10 5.19 -18.27 11.64
N PHE A 11 6.17 -17.47 11.26
CA PHE A 11 6.28 -16.79 9.98
C PHE A 11 7.65 -16.99 9.37
N SER A 12 7.73 -16.86 8.05
CA SER A 12 8.95 -16.91 7.26
C SER A 12 9.42 -15.50 6.91
N ARG A 13 10.75 -15.33 6.85
CA ARG A 13 11.38 -14.09 6.41
C ARG A 13 10.81 -13.65 5.04
N GLY A 14 10.41 -12.40 4.92
CA GLY A 14 9.78 -11.85 3.73
C GLY A 14 8.25 -12.03 3.68
N ASP A 15 7.64 -12.70 4.65
CA ASP A 15 6.19 -12.82 4.68
C ASP A 15 5.51 -11.45 4.79
N HIS A 16 4.50 -11.23 3.94
CA HIS A 16 3.58 -10.12 4.09
C HIS A 16 2.56 -10.46 5.16
N LEU A 17 2.60 -9.75 6.27
CA LEU A 17 1.70 -9.95 7.39
C LEU A 17 0.57 -8.93 7.37
N LYS A 18 -0.60 -9.35 7.86
CA LYS A 18 -1.70 -8.45 8.23
C LYS A 18 -2.24 -8.81 9.61
N VAL A 19 -2.67 -7.79 10.35
CA VAL A 19 -3.33 -7.93 11.64
C VAL A 19 -4.59 -7.06 11.67
N ARG A 20 -5.67 -7.60 12.25
CA ARG A 20 -6.93 -6.87 12.33
C ARG A 20 -6.84 -5.75 13.37
N ARG A 21 -7.31 -4.56 12.98
CA ARG A 21 -7.52 -3.39 13.84
C ARG A 21 -8.99 -3.00 13.79
N THR A 22 -9.39 -2.08 14.65
CA THR A 22 -10.75 -1.53 14.60
C THR A 22 -10.98 -0.82 13.27
N GLY A 23 -11.82 -1.40 12.41
CA GLY A 23 -12.21 -0.82 11.13
C GLY A 23 -11.24 -1.02 9.95
N TYR A 24 -10.05 -1.64 10.13
CA TYR A 24 -9.11 -1.85 9.04
C TYR A 24 -8.15 -3.02 9.33
N PHE A 25 -7.35 -3.40 8.34
CA PHE A 25 -6.20 -4.28 8.52
C PHE A 25 -4.91 -3.46 8.48
N HIS A 26 -4.01 -3.75 9.42
CA HIS A 26 -2.67 -3.20 9.43
C HIS A 26 -1.71 -4.20 8.81
N HIS A 27 -0.79 -3.72 7.99
CA HIS A 27 0.09 -4.54 7.16
C HIS A 27 1.56 -4.26 7.46
N GLY A 28 2.41 -5.30 7.29
CA GLY A 28 3.86 -5.20 7.46
C GLY A 28 4.59 -6.35 6.77
N VAL A 29 5.91 -6.26 6.71
CA VAL A 29 6.81 -7.28 6.18
C VAL A 29 7.58 -7.89 7.35
N TYR A 30 7.50 -9.21 7.50
CA TYR A 30 8.19 -9.95 8.55
C TYR A 30 9.68 -10.13 8.21
N VAL A 31 10.54 -9.77 9.12
CA VAL A 31 11.99 -9.96 9.04
C VAL A 31 12.44 -11.03 10.04
N SER A 32 12.00 -10.91 11.28
CA SER A 32 12.21 -11.82 12.40
C SER A 32 11.19 -11.54 13.51
N ASP A 33 11.17 -12.30 14.61
CA ASP A 33 10.27 -12.06 15.74
C ASP A 33 10.51 -10.70 16.40
N ASP A 34 11.74 -10.21 16.35
CA ASP A 34 12.12 -8.91 16.89
C ASP A 34 11.96 -7.77 15.87
N ARG A 35 11.58 -8.09 14.62
CA ARG A 35 11.59 -7.10 13.52
C ARG A 35 10.54 -7.37 12.47
N VAL A 36 9.53 -6.50 12.44
CA VAL A 36 8.52 -6.37 11.38
C VAL A 36 8.60 -4.94 10.87
N VAL A 37 8.74 -4.76 9.56
CA VAL A 37 8.71 -3.43 8.94
C VAL A 37 7.27 -3.07 8.63
N GLU A 38 6.80 -1.96 9.18
CA GLU A 38 5.44 -1.46 9.03
C GLU A 38 5.41 0.01 8.63
N PHE A 39 4.38 0.44 7.93
CA PHE A 39 4.06 1.84 7.79
C PHE A 39 3.07 2.21 8.90
N GLY A 40 3.62 2.56 10.05
CA GLY A 40 2.90 2.75 11.29
C GLY A 40 2.83 4.19 11.73
N GLY A 41 1.90 4.45 12.65
CA GLY A 41 1.69 5.72 13.32
C GLY A 41 0.41 5.62 14.15
N ARG A 42 0.20 6.55 15.06
CA ARG A 42 -1.08 6.63 15.78
C ARG A 42 -2.19 7.03 14.82
N ILE A 43 -3.34 6.39 14.89
CA ILE A 43 -4.52 6.65 14.02
C ILE A 43 -4.90 8.14 14.01
N TRP A 44 -4.68 8.84 15.13
CA TRP A 44 -5.02 10.23 15.31
C TRP A 44 -3.85 11.20 15.04
N ASP A 45 -2.63 10.66 14.85
CA ASP A 45 -1.42 11.43 14.57
C ASP A 45 -0.82 10.97 13.22
N LYS A 46 -1.61 11.12 12.17
CA LYS A 46 -1.25 10.75 10.79
C LYS A 46 -0.02 11.50 10.24
N PRO A 47 0.23 12.78 10.62
CA PRO A 47 1.45 13.47 10.19
C PRO A 47 2.74 12.83 10.70
N SER A 48 2.70 12.06 11.80
CA SER A 48 3.87 11.38 12.35
C SER A 48 4.03 9.92 11.88
N ALA A 49 3.13 9.43 11.01
CA ALA A 49 3.24 8.09 10.48
C ALA A 49 4.48 7.96 9.60
N MET A 50 5.29 6.92 9.88
CA MET A 50 6.52 6.61 9.16
C MET A 50 6.65 5.11 8.91
N ILE A 51 7.49 4.76 7.96
CA ILE A 51 7.92 3.38 7.82
C ILE A 51 8.97 3.12 8.88
N GLN A 52 8.76 2.09 9.69
CA GLN A 52 9.58 1.77 10.85
C GLN A 52 9.64 0.26 11.08
N ALA A 53 10.64 -0.16 11.84
CA ALA A 53 10.74 -1.52 12.34
C ALA A 53 10.24 -1.60 13.77
N VAL A 54 9.41 -2.59 14.05
CA VAL A 54 8.87 -2.92 15.39
C VAL A 54 8.98 -4.40 15.66
N SER A 55 8.90 -4.84 16.91
CA SER A 55 8.83 -6.27 17.22
C SER A 55 7.48 -6.86 16.74
N LEU A 56 7.43 -8.18 16.51
CA LEU A 56 6.20 -8.87 16.16
C LEU A 56 5.10 -8.63 17.21
N ALA A 57 5.44 -8.64 18.49
CA ALA A 57 4.51 -8.36 19.59
C ALA A 57 3.93 -6.93 19.49
N CYS A 58 4.76 -5.93 19.18
CA CYS A 58 4.30 -4.55 18.93
C CYS A 58 3.45 -4.46 17.67
N PHE A 59 3.82 -5.16 16.60
CA PHE A 59 3.03 -5.22 15.37
C PHE A 59 1.65 -5.83 15.64
N GLU A 60 1.56 -6.88 16.43
CA GLU A 60 0.30 -7.54 16.75
C GLU A 60 -0.58 -6.72 17.70
N ARG A 61 0.00 -6.05 18.70
CA ARG A 61 -0.74 -5.22 19.69
C ARG A 61 -1.98 -5.92 20.23
N GLY A 62 -1.85 -7.19 20.62
CA GLY A 62 -2.94 -8.03 21.15
C GLY A 62 -3.86 -8.65 20.09
N GLY A 63 -3.66 -8.38 18.80
CA GLY A 63 -4.29 -9.12 17.71
C GLY A 63 -3.45 -10.34 17.32
N THR A 64 -3.90 -11.07 16.31
CA THR A 64 -3.15 -12.19 15.71
C THR A 64 -2.82 -11.83 14.27
N ALA A 65 -1.53 -11.78 13.95
CA ALA A 65 -1.08 -11.60 12.59
C ALA A 65 -1.29 -12.89 11.78
N VAL A 66 -1.59 -12.71 10.50
CA VAL A 66 -1.70 -13.79 9.51
C VAL A 66 -0.96 -13.41 8.24
N VAL A 67 -0.46 -14.42 7.51
CA VAL A 67 0.21 -14.20 6.22
C VAL A 67 -0.81 -13.80 5.15
N VAL A 68 -0.48 -12.80 4.35
CA VAL A 68 -1.24 -12.41 3.16
C VAL A 68 -0.76 -13.27 1.99
N SER A 69 -1.64 -14.08 1.42
CA SER A 69 -1.33 -14.84 0.22
C SER A 69 -1.33 -13.91 -1.00
N HIS A 70 -0.23 -13.92 -1.73
CA HIS A 70 -0.14 -13.29 -3.04
C HIS A 70 -0.28 -14.38 -4.11
N PRO A 71 -1.16 -14.22 -5.11
CA PRO A 71 -1.24 -15.18 -6.20
C PRO A 71 0.15 -15.28 -6.86
N SER A 72 0.64 -16.52 -6.99
CA SER A 72 1.94 -16.75 -7.60
C SER A 72 1.92 -16.22 -9.04
N ARG A 73 2.86 -15.35 -9.37
CA ARG A 73 3.04 -14.76 -10.71
C ARG A 73 3.53 -15.76 -11.76
N THR A 74 3.53 -17.05 -11.44
CA THR A 74 4.06 -18.14 -12.27
C THR A 74 3.23 -18.46 -13.51
N LEU A 75 2.12 -17.80 -13.79
CA LEU A 75 1.22 -18.18 -14.87
C LEU A 75 1.53 -17.55 -16.23
N VAL A 76 2.52 -16.65 -16.34
CA VAL A 76 2.90 -16.05 -17.64
C VAL A 76 4.41 -15.96 -17.71
N GLY A 77 5.02 -16.81 -18.50
CA GLY A 77 6.48 -17.03 -18.62
C GLY A 77 7.34 -15.86 -19.12
N TRP A 78 6.84 -14.63 -19.03
CA TRP A 78 7.57 -13.37 -19.33
C TRP A 78 7.38 -12.30 -18.23
N LEU A 79 6.87 -12.68 -17.06
CA LEU A 79 6.86 -11.82 -15.89
C LEU A 79 8.22 -11.91 -15.16
N PRO A 80 8.68 -10.82 -14.50
CA PRO A 80 9.90 -10.84 -13.72
C PRO A 80 9.93 -12.01 -12.73
N SER A 81 11.11 -12.58 -12.51
CA SER A 81 11.34 -13.65 -11.54
C SER A 81 10.68 -13.33 -10.21
N ALA A 82 10.18 -14.35 -9.51
CA ALA A 82 9.60 -14.19 -8.19
C ALA A 82 10.59 -13.45 -7.29
N VAL A 83 10.14 -12.39 -6.63
CA VAL A 83 10.93 -11.63 -5.68
C VAL A 83 11.33 -12.56 -4.53
N THR A 84 12.60 -12.66 -4.23
CA THR A 84 13.09 -13.55 -3.15
C THR A 84 12.73 -12.99 -1.77
N PRO A 85 12.64 -13.84 -0.72
CA PRO A 85 12.42 -13.37 0.64
C PRO A 85 13.43 -12.31 1.10
N ASP A 86 14.70 -12.47 0.74
CA ASP A 86 15.75 -11.51 1.09
C ASP A 86 15.55 -10.18 0.33
N GLU A 87 15.18 -10.23 -0.93
CA GLU A 87 14.87 -9.01 -1.70
C GLU A 87 13.64 -8.29 -1.13
N ILE A 88 12.60 -9.01 -0.70
CA ILE A 88 11.43 -8.42 -0.04
C ILE A 88 11.86 -7.65 1.21
N VAL A 89 12.71 -8.28 2.04
CA VAL A 89 13.22 -7.64 3.26
C VAL A 89 14.11 -6.45 2.94
N THR A 90 15.02 -6.57 1.97
CA THR A 90 15.89 -5.45 1.55
C THR A 90 15.06 -4.27 1.04
N ARG A 91 13.98 -4.52 0.31
CA ARG A 91 13.03 -3.47 -0.10
C ARG A 91 12.32 -2.82 1.08
N ALA A 92 11.93 -3.61 2.08
CA ALA A 92 11.29 -3.06 3.27
C ALA A 92 12.26 -2.18 4.08
N GLU A 93 13.52 -2.59 4.23
CA GLU A 93 14.57 -1.78 4.85
C GLU A 93 14.86 -0.50 4.04
N PHE A 94 14.97 -0.61 2.72
CA PHE A 94 15.12 0.55 1.83
C PHE A 94 14.02 1.58 2.02
N LEU A 95 12.75 1.15 2.21
CA LEU A 95 11.65 2.08 2.46
C LEU A 95 11.79 2.82 3.79
N ILE A 96 12.37 2.23 4.84
CA ILE A 96 12.62 2.93 6.11
C ILE A 96 13.52 4.16 5.88
N GLU A 97 14.55 4.00 5.06
CA GLU A 97 15.55 5.05 4.82
C GLU A 97 15.10 6.08 3.78
N ASN A 98 14.28 5.66 2.80
CA ASN A 98 13.99 6.45 1.61
C ASN A 98 12.55 6.97 1.53
N THR A 99 11.69 6.69 2.53
CA THR A 99 10.33 7.22 2.56
C THR A 99 10.26 8.37 3.57
N PRO A 100 9.99 9.61 3.12
CA PRO A 100 9.84 10.74 4.04
C PRO A 100 8.73 10.48 5.06
N ALA A 101 8.98 10.86 6.33
CA ALA A 101 7.95 10.94 7.35
C ALA A 101 6.78 11.82 6.86
N SER A 102 5.58 11.59 7.37
CA SER A 102 4.38 12.37 7.02
C SER A 102 3.75 12.14 5.63
N ARG A 103 4.20 11.15 4.86
CA ARG A 103 3.59 10.81 3.56
C ARG A 103 2.39 9.86 3.66
N TYR A 104 2.06 9.39 4.86
CA TYR A 104 0.95 8.44 5.04
C TYR A 104 -0.39 9.05 4.61
N ASN A 105 -1.12 8.34 3.76
CA ASN A 105 -2.52 8.61 3.48
C ASN A 105 -3.27 7.31 3.11
N LEU A 106 -4.53 7.26 3.44
CA LEU A 106 -5.36 6.05 3.27
C LEU A 106 -5.56 5.67 1.80
N ALA A 107 -5.46 6.63 0.89
CA ALA A 107 -5.83 6.41 -0.51
C ALA A 107 -4.69 5.87 -1.39
N GLY A 108 -3.43 5.86 -0.92
CA GLY A 108 -2.35 5.36 -1.78
C GLY A 108 -0.97 5.27 -1.15
N PHE A 109 -0.79 5.81 0.07
CA PHE A 109 0.45 5.76 0.82
C PHE A 109 0.17 5.17 2.20
N ASN A 110 -0.27 3.91 2.23
CA ASN A 110 -0.66 3.22 3.44
C ASN A 110 0.19 1.95 3.66
N CYS A 111 0.00 1.31 4.82
CA CYS A 111 0.74 0.11 5.19
C CYS A 111 0.58 -1.03 4.19
N GLU A 112 -0.62 -1.20 3.62
CA GLU A 112 -0.88 -2.25 2.63
C GLU A 112 -0.14 -2.00 1.32
N THR A 113 -0.14 -0.74 0.83
CA THR A 113 0.57 -0.37 -0.41
C THR A 113 2.08 -0.54 -0.27
N ALA A 114 2.65 -0.16 0.90
CA ALA A 114 4.07 -0.34 1.17
C ALA A 114 4.47 -1.82 1.21
N ALA A 115 3.71 -2.65 1.94
CA ALA A 115 3.96 -4.09 2.02
C ALA A 115 3.77 -4.77 0.65
N ASN A 116 2.72 -4.42 -0.10
CA ASN A 116 2.51 -4.91 -1.46
C ASN A 116 3.67 -4.53 -2.39
N TRP A 117 4.19 -3.30 -2.31
CA TRP A 117 5.32 -2.87 -3.12
C TRP A 117 6.56 -3.72 -2.86
N CYS A 118 6.86 -4.02 -1.59
CA CYS A 118 7.97 -4.90 -1.22
C CYS A 118 7.84 -6.28 -1.85
N VAL A 119 6.66 -6.90 -1.75
CA VAL A 119 6.43 -8.28 -2.20
C VAL A 119 6.25 -8.37 -3.71
N CYS A 120 5.56 -7.41 -4.33
CA CYS A 120 5.23 -7.46 -5.76
C CYS A 120 6.33 -6.88 -6.66
N GLY A 121 7.29 -6.15 -6.09
CA GLY A 121 8.35 -5.51 -6.87
C GLY A 121 7.90 -4.32 -7.71
N GLY A 122 6.75 -3.75 -7.40
CA GLY A 122 6.17 -2.62 -8.10
C GLY A 122 4.88 -2.14 -7.44
N TYR A 123 4.36 -1.02 -7.91
CA TYR A 123 3.10 -0.49 -7.39
C TYR A 123 1.97 -1.50 -7.57
N SER A 124 1.31 -1.83 -6.47
CA SER A 124 0.09 -2.62 -6.42
C SER A 124 -0.94 -1.87 -5.59
N GLU A 125 -2.10 -1.64 -6.18
CA GLU A 125 -3.18 -0.94 -5.49
C GLU A 125 -3.64 -1.75 -4.28
N SER A 126 -3.70 -1.09 -3.12
CA SER A 126 -4.27 -1.68 -1.91
C SER A 126 -5.79 -1.83 -2.04
N HIS A 127 -6.37 -2.73 -1.24
CA HIS A 127 -7.81 -2.86 -1.13
C HIS A 127 -8.45 -1.53 -0.69
N GLN A 128 -7.84 -0.80 0.23
CA GLN A 128 -8.29 0.51 0.68
C GLN A 128 -8.29 1.53 -0.46
N THR A 129 -7.23 1.56 -1.27
CA THR A 129 -7.11 2.42 -2.45
C THR A 129 -8.23 2.13 -3.46
N ARG A 130 -8.43 0.84 -3.80
CA ARG A 130 -9.51 0.42 -4.72
C ARG A 130 -10.89 0.82 -4.22
N THR A 131 -11.14 0.61 -2.93
CA THR A 131 -12.43 0.96 -2.30
C THR A 131 -12.65 2.47 -2.35
N PHE A 132 -11.63 3.27 -1.98
CA PHE A 132 -11.71 4.72 -2.00
C PHE A 132 -12.02 5.26 -3.41
N PHE A 133 -11.26 4.81 -4.42
CA PHE A 133 -11.48 5.23 -5.80
C PHE A 133 -12.78 4.68 -6.39
N GLY A 134 -13.16 3.45 -6.06
CA GLY A 134 -14.43 2.85 -6.48
C GLY A 134 -15.62 3.65 -5.97
N ILE A 135 -15.67 3.97 -4.67
CA ILE A 135 -16.72 4.79 -4.08
C ILE A 135 -16.73 6.20 -4.71
N GLY A 136 -15.56 6.84 -4.86
CA GLY A 136 -15.45 8.16 -5.47
C GLY A 136 -15.96 8.19 -6.92
N THR A 137 -15.64 7.16 -7.70
CA THR A 137 -16.11 7.04 -9.09
C THR A 137 -17.62 6.81 -9.18
N ILE A 138 -18.16 5.93 -8.32
CA ILE A 138 -19.61 5.66 -8.28
C ILE A 138 -20.36 6.90 -7.83
N ALA A 139 -19.92 7.58 -6.78
CA ALA A 139 -20.56 8.78 -6.26
C ALA A 139 -20.51 9.94 -7.30
N GLY A 140 -19.35 10.13 -7.95
CA GLY A 140 -19.20 11.12 -9.03
C GLY A 140 -20.12 10.83 -10.22
N GLY A 141 -20.17 9.57 -10.66
CA GLY A 141 -21.06 9.12 -11.73
C GLY A 141 -22.55 9.31 -11.39
N ALA A 142 -22.96 8.91 -10.18
CA ALA A 142 -24.34 9.11 -9.70
C ALA A 142 -24.70 10.61 -9.64
N CYS A 143 -23.80 11.46 -9.17
CA CYS A 143 -23.97 12.90 -9.15
C CYS A 143 -24.14 13.47 -10.58
N MET A 144 -23.33 13.03 -11.54
CA MET A 144 -23.43 13.45 -12.94
C MET A 144 -24.78 13.03 -13.56
N LEU A 145 -25.21 11.79 -13.32
CA LEU A 145 -26.49 11.29 -13.84
C LEU A 145 -27.68 12.04 -13.23
N TRP A 146 -27.65 12.28 -11.92
CA TRP A 146 -28.70 13.04 -11.24
C TRP A 146 -28.78 14.47 -11.73
N THR A 147 -27.65 15.16 -11.89
CA THR A 147 -27.60 16.54 -12.40
C THR A 147 -28.02 16.62 -13.85
N ALA A 148 -27.63 15.66 -14.71
CA ALA A 148 -28.07 15.59 -16.10
C ALA A 148 -29.60 15.37 -16.23
N LYS A 149 -30.17 14.48 -15.38
CA LYS A 149 -31.63 14.28 -15.32
C LYS A 149 -32.33 15.56 -14.89
N ARG A 150 -31.88 16.23 -13.83
CA ARG A 150 -32.48 17.46 -13.35
C ARG A 150 -32.39 18.60 -14.35
N ALA A 151 -31.26 18.72 -15.08
CA ALA A 151 -31.09 19.68 -16.15
C ALA A 151 -32.10 19.45 -17.30
N ARG A 152 -32.35 18.19 -17.66
CA ARG A 152 -33.33 17.79 -18.67
C ARG A 152 -34.75 18.15 -18.23
N ASP A 153 -35.13 17.78 -17.01
CA ASP A 153 -36.47 17.96 -16.46
C ASP A 153 -36.84 19.47 -16.31
N GLN A 154 -35.85 20.32 -16.06
CA GLN A 154 -36.03 21.76 -15.87
C GLN A 154 -35.73 22.62 -17.11
N GLN A 155 -35.37 22.02 -18.25
CA GLN A 155 -34.90 22.70 -19.45
C GLN A 155 -33.73 23.67 -19.22
N LEU A 156 -33.00 23.50 -18.13
CA LEU A 156 -31.90 24.35 -17.73
C LEU A 156 -30.56 23.65 -18.09
N ILE A 157 -30.00 23.93 -19.25
CA ILE A 157 -28.67 23.51 -19.63
C ILE A 157 -27.68 24.56 -19.12
N HIS A 158 -27.43 24.55 -17.80
CA HIS A 158 -26.34 25.32 -17.25
C HIS A 158 -25.15 24.41 -17.00
N TRP A 159 -24.01 24.67 -17.64
CA TRP A 159 -22.76 23.91 -17.53
C TRP A 159 -22.28 23.71 -16.06
N TRP A 160 -22.57 24.64 -15.16
CA TRP A 160 -22.23 24.56 -13.75
C TRP A 160 -22.98 23.44 -13.00
N VAL A 161 -24.06 22.89 -13.53
CA VAL A 161 -24.80 21.75 -12.97
C VAL A 161 -24.00 20.47 -13.14
N LEU A 162 -23.15 20.34 -14.16
CA LEU A 162 -22.29 19.21 -14.41
C LEU A 162 -20.93 19.35 -13.73
N ALA A 163 -20.56 20.57 -13.31
CA ALA A 163 -19.25 20.88 -12.76
C ALA A 163 -18.86 20.02 -11.52
N PRO A 164 -19.73 19.78 -10.51
CA PRO A 164 -19.34 18.99 -9.34
C PRO A 164 -18.90 17.57 -9.67
N GLY A 165 -19.60 16.89 -10.57
CA GLY A 165 -19.26 15.53 -10.98
C GLY A 165 -17.97 15.47 -11.79
N THR A 166 -17.77 16.41 -12.72
CA THR A 166 -16.54 16.47 -13.52
C THR A 166 -15.34 16.85 -12.68
N VAL A 167 -15.47 17.81 -11.76
CA VAL A 167 -14.39 18.19 -10.82
C VAL A 167 -14.00 17.01 -9.92
N THR A 168 -14.98 16.30 -9.34
CA THR A 168 -14.72 15.14 -8.49
C THR A 168 -13.97 14.06 -9.27
N THR A 169 -14.41 13.74 -10.48
CA THR A 169 -13.75 12.74 -11.33
C THR A 169 -12.32 13.18 -11.68
N ALA A 170 -12.11 14.43 -12.05
CA ALA A 170 -10.80 14.97 -12.37
C ALA A 170 -9.85 14.90 -11.16
N LEU A 171 -10.33 15.29 -9.97
CA LEU A 171 -9.53 15.18 -8.74
C LEU A 171 -9.13 13.74 -8.43
N VAL A 172 -10.03 12.76 -8.60
CA VAL A 172 -9.74 11.34 -8.42
C VAL A 172 -8.66 10.88 -9.40
N VAL A 173 -8.74 11.28 -10.66
CA VAL A 173 -7.75 10.94 -11.69
C VAL A 173 -6.39 11.55 -11.37
N VAL A 174 -6.33 12.86 -11.10
CA VAL A 174 -5.08 13.57 -10.77
C VAL A 174 -4.42 12.97 -9.53
N TYR A 175 -5.21 12.68 -8.50
CA TYR A 175 -4.70 12.06 -7.28
C TYR A 175 -4.14 10.65 -7.53
N ASN A 176 -4.81 9.84 -8.35
CA ASN A 176 -4.32 8.52 -8.75
C ASN A 176 -3.00 8.62 -9.53
N MET A 177 -2.89 9.59 -10.44
CA MET A 177 -1.65 9.84 -11.18
C MET A 177 -0.50 10.22 -10.23
N ALA A 178 -0.76 11.08 -9.25
CA ALA A 178 0.24 11.48 -8.25
C ALA A 178 0.74 10.29 -7.41
N ILE A 179 -0.17 9.40 -6.98
CA ILE A 179 0.20 8.18 -6.25
C ILE A 179 1.07 7.28 -7.13
N ARG A 180 0.68 7.04 -8.37
CA ARG A 180 1.45 6.20 -9.31
C ARG A 180 2.80 6.79 -9.63
N SER A 181 2.91 8.11 -9.75
CA SER A 181 4.18 8.81 -9.95
C SER A 181 5.11 8.59 -8.77
N PHE A 182 4.64 8.82 -7.55
CA PHE A 182 5.44 8.60 -6.34
C PHE A 182 6.00 7.17 -6.25
N TRP A 183 5.15 6.15 -6.43
CA TRP A 183 5.62 4.77 -6.36
C TRP A 183 6.55 4.40 -7.52
N ARG A 184 6.44 5.07 -8.65
CA ARG A 184 7.40 4.96 -9.75
C ARG A 184 8.75 5.54 -9.34
N ASP A 185 8.77 6.72 -8.71
CA ASP A 185 10.00 7.38 -8.25
C ASP A 185 10.70 6.53 -7.19
N ILE A 186 9.96 5.93 -6.26
CA ILE A 186 10.49 4.94 -5.30
C ILE A 186 11.08 3.74 -6.05
N GLY A 187 10.41 3.24 -7.09
CA GLY A 187 10.91 2.14 -7.92
C GLY A 187 12.21 2.48 -8.66
N HIS A 188 12.36 3.70 -9.17
CA HIS A 188 13.60 4.17 -9.79
C HIS A 188 14.72 4.29 -8.77
N SER A 189 14.46 4.85 -7.60
CA SER A 189 15.44 4.96 -6.52
C SER A 189 15.88 3.57 -6.03
N TRP A 190 14.94 2.62 -5.93
CA TRP A 190 15.24 1.23 -5.62
C TRP A 190 16.15 0.59 -6.68
N ALA A 191 15.84 0.74 -7.97
CA ALA A 191 16.63 0.16 -9.05
C ALA A 191 18.07 0.70 -9.05
N GLU A 192 18.27 1.96 -8.70
CA GLU A 192 19.59 2.55 -8.55
C GLU A 192 20.32 2.01 -7.31
N TYR A 193 19.62 1.89 -6.17
CA TYR A 193 20.15 1.29 -4.94
C TYR A 193 20.60 -0.17 -5.18
N ASP A 194 19.73 -1.00 -5.75
CA ASP A 194 20.00 -2.42 -6.01
C ASP A 194 21.18 -2.60 -6.99
N ARG A 195 21.27 -1.75 -8.01
CA ARG A 195 22.41 -1.75 -8.93
C ARG A 195 23.72 -1.46 -8.20
N ARG A 196 23.77 -0.39 -7.38
CA ARG A 196 24.97 -0.04 -6.61
C ARG A 196 25.38 -1.14 -5.63
N ALA A 197 24.42 -1.81 -5.02
CA ALA A 197 24.68 -2.89 -4.07
C ALA A 197 25.26 -4.16 -4.77
N ARG A 198 25.10 -4.30 -6.08
CA ARG A 198 25.63 -5.41 -6.89
C ARG A 198 26.94 -5.08 -7.61
N GLU A 199 27.34 -3.82 -7.62
CA GLU A 199 28.64 -3.41 -8.15
C GLU A 199 29.75 -3.85 -7.17
N PRO A 200 30.82 -4.56 -7.63
CA PRO A 200 31.89 -5.10 -6.78
C PRO A 200 32.77 -4.00 -6.15
#